data_522d4eb79df96af5d9326fcc09ae05b6
#
_entry.id   522d4eb79df96af5d9326fcc09ae05b6
#
_cell.length_a   1.000
_cell.length_b   1.000
_cell.length_c   1.000
_cell.angle_alpha   90.00
_cell.angle_beta   90.00
_cell.angle_gamma   90.00
#
_symmetry.space_group_name_H-M   'P 1'
#
loop_
_entity.id
_entity.type
_entity.pdbx_description
1 polymer ?
#
loop_
_entity_poly.entity_id
_entity_poly.type
_entity_poly.pdbx_seq_one_letter_code
_entity_poly.pdbx_strand_id
1 'polypeptide(L)'
;RMRSNKAMINRRNLSGFVHALKAGEAVWFAPDQDYGSKGSVFAPFFSVKKAATTNGTYALSKLAGAPLITLSMIRRSDKKGYHMYISNPLSGYPGEGKVAAAAYMNKIIEREILRAPEQYLWMHRRFKTRPEGEVSLYK
;
A
#
# COMPACT_ATOMS: atom_id res chain seq x y z
N ARG A 1 13.12 -8.30 13.01
CA ARG A 1 12.07 -7.26 12.91
C ARG A 1 11.51 -6.81 14.25
N MET A 2 11.60 -7.63 15.32
CA MET A 2 11.11 -7.25 16.66
C MET A 2 11.98 -6.23 17.41
N ARG A 3 13.21 -5.95 16.94
CA ARG A 3 14.10 -4.98 17.61
C ARG A 3 13.57 -3.55 17.67
N SER A 4 12.81 -3.14 16.66
CA SER A 4 12.34 -1.76 16.47
C SER A 4 10.82 -1.63 16.49
N ASN A 5 10.08 -2.72 16.71
CA ASN A 5 8.63 -2.71 16.69
C ASN A 5 8.08 -3.27 17.99
N LYS A 6 7.03 -2.66 18.51
CA LYS A 6 6.31 -3.12 19.70
C LYS A 6 5.72 -4.52 19.52
N ALA A 7 5.15 -4.78 18.35
CA ALA A 7 4.54 -6.06 18.02
C ALA A 7 4.60 -6.35 16.51
N MET A 8 4.41 -7.61 16.15
CA MET A 8 4.23 -8.09 14.78
C MET A 8 2.85 -8.72 14.66
N ILE A 9 1.98 -8.12 13.87
CA ILE A 9 0.64 -8.65 13.61
C ILE A 9 0.68 -9.49 12.33
N ASN A 10 0.15 -10.72 12.39
CA ASN A 10 0.05 -11.55 11.20
C ASN A 10 -0.86 -10.86 10.17
N ARG A 11 -0.42 -10.80 8.90
CA ARG A 11 -1.12 -10.13 7.80
C ARG A 11 -2.57 -10.60 7.58
N ARG A 12 -2.93 -11.78 8.06
CA ARG A 12 -4.30 -12.33 7.99
C ARG A 12 -5.16 -11.97 9.20
N ASN A 13 -4.57 -11.39 10.23
CA ASN A 13 -5.27 -11.02 11.45
C ASN A 13 -5.79 -9.57 11.37
N LEU A 14 -6.86 -9.37 10.58
CA LEU A 14 -7.47 -8.05 10.43
C LEU A 14 -7.96 -7.47 11.75
N SER A 15 -8.53 -8.30 12.62
CA SER A 15 -9.01 -7.86 13.95
C SER A 15 -7.88 -7.33 14.83
N GLY A 16 -6.71 -7.97 14.78
CA GLY A 16 -5.53 -7.49 15.51
C GLY A 16 -5.06 -6.13 15.03
N PHE A 17 -5.08 -5.88 13.72
CA PHE A 17 -4.78 -4.55 13.15
C PHE A 17 -5.78 -3.49 13.64
N VAL A 18 -7.07 -3.79 13.56
CA VAL A 18 -8.13 -2.88 14.02
C VAL A 18 -8.01 -2.58 15.50
N HIS A 19 -7.74 -3.60 16.32
CA HIS A 19 -7.55 -3.44 17.77
C HIS A 19 -6.37 -2.51 18.07
N ALA A 20 -5.22 -2.74 17.45
CA ALA A 20 -4.04 -1.89 17.61
C ALA A 20 -4.31 -0.43 17.22
N LEU A 21 -4.95 -0.20 16.07
CA LEU A 21 -5.31 1.14 15.62
C LEU A 21 -6.28 1.85 16.59
N LYS A 22 -7.30 1.14 17.10
CA LYS A 22 -8.25 1.69 18.09
C LYS A 22 -7.60 1.96 19.45
N ALA A 23 -6.53 1.25 19.77
CA ALA A 23 -5.71 1.52 20.95
C ALA A 23 -4.72 2.69 20.77
N GLY A 24 -4.77 3.40 19.64
CA GLY A 24 -3.90 4.54 19.33
C GLY A 24 -2.50 4.16 18.85
N GLU A 25 -2.29 2.90 18.48
CA GLU A 25 -0.99 2.43 17.98
C GLU A 25 -0.83 2.79 16.49
N ALA A 26 0.38 3.14 16.09
CA ALA A 26 0.73 3.28 14.68
C ALA A 26 0.95 1.89 14.06
N VAL A 27 0.27 1.60 12.97
CA VAL A 27 0.37 0.32 12.26
C VAL A 27 0.95 0.55 10.86
N TRP A 28 2.08 -0.12 10.58
CA TRP A 28 2.66 -0.13 9.25
C TRP A 28 2.00 -1.19 8.36
N PHE A 29 1.61 -0.78 7.17
CA PHE A 29 1.01 -1.63 6.14
C PHE A 29 1.59 -1.29 4.76
N ALA A 30 1.91 -2.31 3.95
CA ALA A 30 2.47 -2.14 2.60
C ALA A 30 1.41 -2.46 1.54
N PRO A 31 0.70 -1.48 0.97
CA PRO A 31 -0.36 -1.70 -0.01
C PRO A 31 0.14 -1.79 -1.46
N ASP A 32 1.41 -1.58 -1.68
CA ASP A 32 2.06 -1.49 -2.99
C ASP A 32 2.30 -2.83 -3.68
N GLN A 33 2.05 -3.95 -3.01
CA GLN A 33 2.29 -5.29 -3.53
C GLN A 33 1.03 -5.93 -4.11
N ASP A 34 1.24 -6.87 -5.03
CA ASP A 34 0.18 -7.73 -5.58
C ASP A 34 0.01 -8.96 -4.69
N TYR A 35 -1.09 -9.01 -3.95
CA TYR A 35 -1.44 -10.11 -3.03
C TYR A 35 -2.35 -11.17 -3.67
N GLY A 36 -2.58 -11.11 -4.97
CA GLY A 36 -3.50 -11.99 -5.69
C GLY A 36 -4.91 -11.39 -5.79
N SER A 37 -5.82 -12.15 -6.40
CA SER A 37 -7.21 -11.71 -6.62
C SER A 37 -8.03 -11.63 -5.33
N LYS A 38 -7.78 -12.55 -4.39
CA LYS A 38 -8.52 -12.61 -3.12
C LYS A 38 -8.23 -11.40 -2.23
N GLY A 39 -9.24 -10.60 -1.95
CA GLY A 39 -9.11 -9.39 -1.14
C GLY A 39 -8.50 -8.20 -1.87
N SER A 40 -8.52 -8.23 -3.21
CA SER A 40 -8.11 -7.14 -4.08
C SER A 40 -9.25 -6.66 -4.98
N VAL A 41 -9.10 -5.47 -5.51
CA VAL A 41 -9.88 -4.94 -6.63
C VAL A 41 -8.93 -4.55 -7.75
N PHE A 42 -9.45 -4.43 -8.96
CA PHE A 42 -8.67 -3.92 -10.09
C PHE A 42 -8.84 -2.40 -10.19
N ALA A 43 -7.71 -1.68 -10.12
CA ALA A 43 -7.66 -0.24 -10.22
C ALA A 43 -6.44 0.19 -11.07
N PRO A 44 -6.45 1.38 -11.68
CA PRO A 44 -5.30 1.87 -12.45
C PRO A 44 -4.05 1.99 -11.57
N PHE A 45 -2.90 1.62 -12.13
CA PHE A 45 -1.59 1.83 -11.55
C PHE A 45 -0.58 2.08 -12.69
N PHE A 46 -0.05 3.29 -12.77
CA PHE A 46 0.68 3.79 -13.95
C PHE A 46 -0.13 3.55 -15.25
N SER A 47 0.49 2.97 -16.26
CA SER A 47 -0.16 2.64 -17.54
C SER A 47 -1.06 1.40 -17.50
N VAL A 48 -1.01 0.61 -16.42
CA VAL A 48 -1.80 -0.61 -16.28
C VAL A 48 -3.18 -0.27 -15.72
N LYS A 49 -4.20 -0.27 -16.59
CA LYS A 49 -5.58 0.14 -16.24
C LYS A 49 -6.22 -0.74 -15.16
N LYS A 50 -5.86 -2.03 -15.10
CA LYS A 50 -6.44 -3.02 -14.18
C LYS A 50 -5.33 -3.76 -13.42
N ALA A 51 -4.71 -3.09 -12.46
CA ALA A 51 -3.74 -3.68 -11.53
C ALA A 51 -4.46 -4.16 -10.27
N ALA A 52 -4.20 -5.40 -9.86
CA ALA A 52 -4.77 -5.94 -8.61
C ALA A 52 -4.23 -5.12 -7.42
N THR A 53 -5.14 -4.49 -6.68
CA THR A 53 -4.81 -3.60 -5.56
C THR A 53 -5.55 -4.06 -4.32
N THR A 54 -4.83 -4.22 -3.22
CA THR A 54 -5.40 -4.72 -1.96
C THR A 54 -6.49 -3.81 -1.40
N ASN A 55 -7.53 -4.42 -0.84
CA ASN A 55 -8.57 -3.72 -0.07
C ASN A 55 -8.15 -3.47 1.40
N GLY A 56 -6.97 -3.91 1.80
CA GLY A 56 -6.54 -3.89 3.21
C GLY A 56 -6.56 -2.50 3.81
N THR A 57 -5.98 -1.50 3.13
CA THR A 57 -5.98 -0.11 3.60
C THR A 57 -7.38 0.47 3.73
N TYR A 58 -8.26 0.21 2.75
CA TYR A 58 -9.67 0.61 2.81
C TYR A 58 -10.39 0.00 4.02
N ALA A 59 -10.24 -1.31 4.21
CA ALA A 59 -10.88 -2.02 5.31
C ALA A 59 -10.38 -1.52 6.68
N LEU A 60 -9.06 -1.35 6.85
CA LEU A 60 -8.46 -0.88 8.08
C LEU A 60 -8.92 0.55 8.42
N SER A 61 -8.89 1.47 7.44
CA SER A 61 -9.32 2.85 7.64
C SER A 61 -10.80 2.93 8.02
N LYS A 62 -11.68 2.19 7.33
CA LYS A 62 -13.13 2.17 7.63
C LYS A 62 -13.43 1.55 9.00
N LEU A 63 -12.83 0.43 9.35
CA LEU A 63 -13.13 -0.30 10.59
C LEU A 63 -12.53 0.36 11.84
N ALA A 64 -11.37 0.98 11.69
CA ALA A 64 -10.69 1.61 12.82
C ALA A 64 -11.00 3.11 12.93
N GLY A 65 -11.46 3.78 11.87
CA GLY A 65 -11.59 5.24 11.81
C GLY A 65 -10.24 5.96 11.87
N ALA A 66 -9.13 5.22 11.64
CA ALA A 66 -7.79 5.75 11.78
C ALA A 66 -7.36 6.54 10.53
N PRO A 67 -6.69 7.69 10.69
CA PRO A 67 -6.12 8.43 9.58
C PRO A 67 -5.01 7.61 8.90
N LEU A 68 -4.84 7.81 7.60
CA LEU A 68 -3.78 7.20 6.82
C LEU A 68 -2.72 8.26 6.49
N ILE A 69 -1.46 7.93 6.76
CA ILE A 69 -0.29 8.69 6.32
C ILE A 69 0.56 7.82 5.41
N THR A 70 1.30 8.41 4.51
CA THR A 70 2.31 7.69 3.72
C THR A 70 3.69 7.87 4.31
N LEU A 71 4.50 6.83 4.17
CA LEU A 71 5.92 6.87 4.50
C LEU A 71 6.71 6.26 3.36
N SER A 72 7.64 7.02 2.80
CA SER A 72 8.60 6.52 1.82
C SER A 72 10.03 6.84 2.26
N MET A 73 10.94 5.94 1.93
CA MET A 73 12.36 6.08 2.24
C MET A 73 13.18 5.97 0.98
N ILE A 74 13.97 7.00 0.70
CA ILE A 74 14.84 7.06 -0.48
C ILE A 74 16.29 7.11 -0.01
N ARG A 75 17.09 6.16 -0.47
CA ARG A 75 18.52 6.15 -0.20
C ARG A 75 19.18 7.34 -0.89
N ARG A 76 20.00 8.06 -0.15
CA ARG A 76 20.74 9.22 -0.63
C ARG A 76 21.77 8.80 -1.70
N SER A 77 22.00 9.66 -2.68
CA SER A 77 23.00 9.45 -3.73
C SER A 77 24.43 9.37 -3.17
N ASP A 78 24.70 10.11 -2.10
CA ASP A 78 26.00 10.09 -1.40
C ASP A 78 26.21 8.85 -0.53
N LYS A 79 25.26 7.89 -0.51
CA LYS A 79 25.26 6.65 0.26
C LYS A 79 25.33 6.83 1.79
N LYS A 80 25.14 8.05 2.31
CA LYS A 80 25.21 8.37 3.73
C LYS A 80 23.84 8.39 4.41
N GLY A 81 22.98 7.40 4.11
CA GLY A 81 21.68 7.25 4.76
C GLY A 81 20.50 7.43 3.81
N TYR A 82 19.37 7.84 4.38
CA TYR A 82 18.08 7.90 3.69
C TYR A 82 17.39 9.22 3.94
N HIS A 83 16.64 9.69 2.97
CA HIS A 83 15.57 10.67 3.16
C HIS A 83 14.28 9.93 3.49
N MET A 84 13.65 10.32 4.58
CA MET A 84 12.33 9.81 4.96
C MET A 84 11.29 10.88 4.65
N TYR A 85 10.28 10.52 3.87
CA TYR A 85 9.15 11.38 3.53
C TYR A 85 7.90 10.85 4.23
N ILE A 86 7.31 11.68 5.07
CA ILE A 86 6.07 11.39 5.78
C ILE A 86 5.04 12.43 5.36
N SER A 87 3.86 11.98 4.94
CA SER A 87 2.78 12.90 4.55
C SER A 87 1.97 13.38 5.76
N ASN A 88 1.25 14.47 5.58
CA ASN A 88 0.08 14.74 6.40
C ASN A 88 -0.98 13.62 6.22
N PRO A 89 -1.96 13.48 7.14
CA PRO A 89 -3.08 12.59 6.94
C PRO A 89 -3.74 12.83 5.56
N LEU A 90 -4.01 11.73 4.85
CA LEU A 90 -4.59 11.79 3.51
C LEU A 90 -6.03 12.30 3.60
N SER A 91 -6.30 13.47 3.02
CA SER A 91 -7.64 14.03 2.94
C SER A 91 -8.50 13.26 1.95
N GLY A 92 -9.79 13.08 2.27
CA GLY A 92 -10.73 12.38 1.40
C GLY A 92 -10.54 10.87 1.28
N TYR A 93 -9.58 10.29 1.99
CA TYR A 93 -9.44 8.84 2.06
C TYR A 93 -10.21 8.28 3.28
N PRO A 94 -10.90 7.16 3.17
CA PRO A 94 -10.92 6.22 2.03
C PRO A 94 -11.93 6.55 0.92
N GLY A 95 -12.73 7.63 1.02
CA GLY A 95 -13.75 7.97 0.05
C GLY A 95 -14.87 6.91 -0.05
N GLU A 96 -15.59 6.90 -1.17
CA GLU A 96 -16.71 5.99 -1.42
C GLU A 96 -16.28 4.79 -2.27
N GLY A 97 -16.34 3.61 -1.67
CA GLY A 97 -16.14 2.34 -2.36
C GLY A 97 -14.68 1.90 -2.52
N LYS A 98 -14.52 0.58 -2.60
CA LYS A 98 -13.22 -0.10 -2.62
C LYS A 98 -12.38 0.25 -3.84
N VAL A 99 -13.02 0.40 -5.02
CA VAL A 99 -12.32 0.68 -6.28
C VAL A 99 -11.78 2.11 -6.28
N ALA A 100 -12.60 3.08 -5.85
CA ALA A 100 -12.17 4.47 -5.74
C ALA A 100 -11.03 4.63 -4.73
N ALA A 101 -11.14 3.99 -3.56
CA ALA A 101 -10.09 3.97 -2.55
C ALA A 101 -8.78 3.34 -3.08
N ALA A 102 -8.88 2.23 -3.83
CA ALA A 102 -7.72 1.58 -4.44
C ALA A 102 -7.05 2.47 -5.52
N ALA A 103 -7.84 3.12 -6.36
CA ALA A 103 -7.33 4.06 -7.37
C ALA A 103 -6.66 5.27 -6.72
N TYR A 104 -7.26 5.83 -5.67
CA TYR A 104 -6.66 6.92 -4.89
C TYR A 104 -5.31 6.49 -4.29
N MET A 105 -5.28 5.32 -3.63
CA MET A 105 -4.05 4.78 -3.04
C MET A 105 -2.98 4.55 -4.09
N ASN A 106 -3.33 3.98 -5.23
CA ASN A 106 -2.39 3.76 -6.33
C ASN A 106 -1.77 5.09 -6.81
N LYS A 107 -2.55 6.16 -6.94
CA LYS A 107 -2.03 7.49 -7.29
C LYS A 107 -1.03 8.03 -6.27
N ILE A 108 -1.30 7.81 -5.00
CA ILE A 108 -0.34 8.19 -3.94
C ILE A 108 0.95 7.38 -4.06
N ILE A 109 0.85 6.05 -4.24
CA ILE A 109 2.01 5.18 -4.40
C ILE A 109 2.81 5.56 -5.65
N GLU A 110 2.15 5.81 -6.78
CA GLU A 110 2.81 6.30 -8.02
C GLU A 110 3.65 7.55 -7.74
N ARG A 111 3.07 8.53 -7.05
CA ARG A 111 3.77 9.77 -6.69
C ARG A 111 5.01 9.50 -5.84
N GLU A 112 4.90 8.61 -4.86
CA GLU A 112 6.05 8.28 -4.00
C GLU A 112 7.12 7.48 -4.77
N ILE A 113 6.73 6.58 -5.68
CA ILE A 113 7.67 5.85 -6.55
C ILE A 113 8.42 6.81 -7.47
N LEU A 114 7.74 7.81 -8.05
CA LEU A 114 8.33 8.78 -8.97
C LEU A 114 9.41 9.67 -8.34
N ARG A 115 9.56 9.66 -7.01
CA ARG A 115 10.69 10.34 -6.33
C ARG A 115 12.03 9.66 -6.60
N ALA A 116 12.04 8.35 -6.76
CA ALA A 116 13.22 7.54 -7.08
C ALA A 116 12.77 6.19 -7.67
N PRO A 117 12.34 6.15 -8.95
CA PRO A 117 11.76 4.97 -9.56
C PRO A 117 12.70 3.76 -9.57
N GLU A 118 14.01 4.00 -9.65
CA GLU A 118 15.05 2.99 -9.64
C GLU A 118 15.18 2.27 -8.28
N GLN A 119 14.61 2.84 -7.22
CA GLN A 119 14.64 2.25 -5.87
C GLN A 119 13.37 1.46 -5.52
N TYR A 120 12.37 1.48 -6.39
CA TYR A 120 11.18 0.67 -6.19
C TYR A 120 11.46 -0.81 -6.49
N LEU A 121 10.88 -1.71 -5.69
CA LEU A 121 11.11 -3.14 -5.81
C LEU A 121 10.30 -3.75 -6.96
N TRP A 122 10.67 -3.46 -8.21
CA TRP A 122 10.01 -3.98 -9.42
C TRP A 122 10.02 -5.50 -9.52
N MET A 123 10.97 -6.19 -8.89
CA MET A 123 11.12 -7.64 -8.93
C MET A 123 9.94 -8.41 -8.31
N HIS A 124 9.10 -7.78 -7.50
CA HIS A 124 7.96 -8.47 -6.86
C HIS A 124 6.78 -8.74 -7.81
N ARG A 125 6.92 -8.44 -9.10
CA ARG A 125 5.90 -8.66 -10.14
C ARG A 125 4.56 -8.03 -9.76
N ARG A 126 4.53 -6.69 -9.66
CA ARG A 126 3.38 -5.88 -9.22
C ARG A 126 2.09 -6.13 -10.02
N PHE A 127 2.20 -6.62 -11.24
CA PHE A 127 1.10 -6.80 -12.20
C PHE A 127 0.84 -8.28 -12.52
N LYS A 128 1.24 -9.22 -11.67
CA LYS A 128 1.11 -10.67 -11.93
C LYS A 128 -0.34 -11.13 -11.95
N THR A 129 -1.21 -10.55 -11.12
CA THR A 129 -2.63 -10.88 -11.06
C THR A 129 -3.40 -10.03 -12.06
N ARG A 130 -4.05 -10.72 -13.00
CA ARG A 130 -4.86 -10.09 -14.04
C ARG A 130 -6.33 -10.44 -13.86
N PRO A 131 -7.27 -9.63 -14.39
CA PRO A 131 -8.67 -10.05 -14.54
C PRO A 131 -8.78 -11.35 -15.32
N GLU A 132 -9.85 -12.09 -15.08
CA GLU A 132 -10.17 -13.29 -15.84
C GLU A 132 -10.20 -12.98 -17.35
N GLY A 133 -9.59 -13.85 -18.15
CA GLY A 133 -9.47 -13.71 -19.61
C GLY A 133 -8.37 -12.76 -20.07
N GLU A 134 -7.70 -12.00 -19.19
CA GLU A 134 -6.58 -11.16 -19.59
C GLU A 134 -5.23 -11.91 -19.48
N VAL A 135 -4.37 -11.71 -20.49
CA VAL A 135 -3.05 -12.35 -20.55
C VAL A 135 -2.09 -11.79 -19.49
N SER A 136 -1.10 -12.62 -19.10
CA SER A 136 -0.01 -12.20 -18.23
C SER A 136 0.81 -11.08 -18.87
N LEU A 137 1.20 -10.09 -18.07
CA LEU A 137 2.15 -9.05 -18.48
C LEU A 137 3.62 -9.47 -18.29
N TYR A 138 3.84 -10.64 -17.72
CA TYR A 138 5.17 -11.22 -17.52
C TYR A 138 5.33 -12.49 -18.37
N LYS A 139 6.50 -12.60 -18.99
CA LYS A 139 6.95 -13.82 -19.67
C LYS A 139 7.38 -14.87 -18.65
#